data_8ccb476636c7d09aa1cf2bd25f3fb437
#
_entry.id   8ccb476636c7d09aa1cf2bd25f3fb437
#
_cell.length_a   1.000
_cell.length_b   1.000
_cell.length_c   1.000
_cell.angle_alpha   90.00
_cell.angle_beta   90.00
_cell.angle_gamma   90.00
#
_symmetry.space_group_name_H-M   'P 1'
#
loop_
_entity.id
_entity.type
_entity.pdbx_description
1 polymer ?
#
loop_
_entity_poly.entity_id
_entity_poly.type
_entity_poly.pdbx_seq_one_letter_code
_entity_poly.pdbx_strand_id
1 'polypeptide(L)'
;MSKKQFDGNSKAKKKLRFNYFVPHLLDAQNPDDDVRWDMKDFSEFILGHKHTELNTAVPLGDEIADLEWDTMRYDDKEDHNLYYFQLSKNRSKDIPSKKKLNHDKRAIELEDDEYIGEFNLLVYDAKYNILCVQSNYYGLSTHQIETTLSILRQRIKDTQGKSENDNPKGVVLEPLIDTSQIDNVKKHSIYRRIVVKGSDYNFAASDTYKNNPLNKAISNLQAIGGVNFSIELSMAREKKSKSLKKENVREIINEVLELRKNSDSDVSMNIASKKQEEDSIDFVNLLEPRLTSTIVMNVENRTTIASESIYTNFCEQTYLSERSDGKNNMRDKAKKLSGIMAES
;
A
#
# COMPACT_ATOMS: atom_id res chain seq x y z
N MET A 1 8.97 43.74 7.03
CA MET A 1 8.65 42.32 6.72
C MET A 1 9.87 41.48 7.04
N SER A 2 9.81 40.70 8.13
CA SER A 2 10.92 39.87 8.63
C SER A 2 11.17 38.73 7.64
N LYS A 3 12.37 38.64 7.07
CA LYS A 3 12.86 37.50 6.32
C LYS A 3 12.95 36.31 7.27
N LYS A 4 11.97 35.41 7.25
CA LYS A 4 12.16 34.05 7.78
C LYS A 4 13.32 33.42 7.01
N GLN A 5 14.50 33.39 7.59
CA GLN A 5 15.61 32.58 7.16
C GLN A 5 15.09 31.11 7.20
N PHE A 6 15.05 30.46 6.06
CA PHE A 6 14.82 29.00 6.02
C PHE A 6 16.09 28.34 6.58
N ASP A 7 16.04 27.96 7.85
CA ASP A 7 17.07 27.15 8.49
C ASP A 7 17.13 25.80 7.75
N GLY A 8 18.25 25.54 7.05
CA GLY A 8 18.48 24.33 6.30
C GLY A 8 18.54 23.05 7.16
N ASN A 9 18.58 23.18 8.47
CA ASN A 9 18.69 22.09 9.45
C ASN A 9 17.36 21.76 10.17
N SER A 10 16.22 22.20 9.70
CA SER A 10 14.97 21.84 10.34
C SER A 10 14.62 20.37 10.03
N LYS A 11 14.50 19.55 11.09
CA LYS A 11 13.95 18.18 10.96
C LYS A 11 12.48 18.25 10.57
N ALA A 12 12.13 17.54 9.51
CA ALA A 12 10.75 17.41 9.07
C ALA A 12 10.17 16.06 9.53
N LYS A 13 8.89 16.03 9.91
CA LYS A 13 8.19 14.78 10.17
C LYS A 13 7.72 14.18 8.85
N LYS A 14 8.16 12.96 8.53
CA LYS A 14 7.70 12.19 7.38
C LYS A 14 6.84 11.01 7.87
N LYS A 15 5.68 10.85 7.26
CA LYS A 15 4.80 9.69 7.49
C LYS A 15 5.05 8.68 6.37
N LEU A 16 5.31 7.43 6.74
CA LEU A 16 5.46 6.31 5.81
C LEU A 16 4.39 5.28 6.13
N ARG A 17 3.68 4.85 5.08
CA ARG A 17 2.62 3.84 5.19
C ARG A 17 3.14 2.51 4.69
N PHE A 18 2.74 1.43 5.36
CA PHE A 18 2.98 0.05 4.96
C PHE A 18 1.65 -0.66 4.68
N ASN A 19 1.63 -1.44 3.61
CA ASN A 19 0.56 -2.37 3.26
C ASN A 19 1.04 -3.80 3.50
N TYR A 20 0.13 -4.71 3.82
CA TYR A 20 0.43 -6.08 4.21
C TYR A 20 -0.20 -7.05 3.24
N PHE A 21 0.57 -8.03 2.80
CA PHE A 21 0.19 -9.00 1.78
C PHE A 21 0.60 -10.41 2.17
N VAL A 22 -0.10 -11.40 1.62
CA VAL A 22 0.38 -12.78 1.50
C VAL A 22 0.88 -12.95 0.07
N PRO A 23 2.14 -13.34 -0.15
CA PRO A 23 2.65 -13.64 -1.47
C PRO A 23 2.08 -14.95 -2.01
N HIS A 24 1.64 -14.96 -3.26
CA HIS A 24 1.11 -16.12 -3.96
C HIS A 24 1.83 -16.33 -5.30
N LEU A 25 1.79 -17.55 -5.80
CA LEU A 25 2.15 -17.91 -7.16
C LEU A 25 0.91 -18.31 -7.91
N LEU A 26 0.63 -17.61 -8.98
CA LEU A 26 -0.51 -17.86 -9.85
C LEU A 26 -0.01 -18.43 -11.19
N ASP A 27 -0.63 -19.54 -11.60
CA ASP A 27 -0.48 -20.10 -12.93
C ASP A 27 -1.42 -19.39 -13.91
N ALA A 28 -0.85 -18.73 -14.93
CA ALA A 28 -1.66 -18.02 -15.93
C ALA A 28 -2.54 -18.94 -16.77
N GLN A 29 -2.18 -20.23 -16.90
CA GLN A 29 -2.95 -21.24 -17.65
C GLN A 29 -4.00 -21.93 -16.77
N ASN A 30 -3.78 -21.96 -15.46
CA ASN A 30 -4.70 -22.55 -14.49
C ASN A 30 -4.87 -21.60 -13.27
N PRO A 31 -5.77 -20.61 -13.35
CA PRO A 31 -5.98 -19.65 -12.27
C PRO A 31 -6.42 -20.27 -10.94
N ASP A 32 -6.92 -21.51 -10.95
CA ASP A 32 -7.30 -22.25 -9.73
C ASP A 32 -6.08 -22.85 -9.01
N ASP A 33 -4.91 -22.92 -9.67
CA ASP A 33 -3.64 -23.35 -9.06
C ASP A 33 -2.93 -22.14 -8.39
N ASP A 34 -3.60 -21.59 -7.40
CA ASP A 34 -3.08 -20.51 -6.54
C ASP A 34 -2.38 -21.10 -5.31
N VAL A 35 -1.07 -20.91 -5.22
CA VAL A 35 -0.25 -21.46 -4.14
C VAL A 35 0.46 -20.33 -3.40
N ARG A 36 0.42 -20.36 -2.09
CA ARG A 36 1.22 -19.43 -1.27
C ARG A 36 2.70 -19.57 -1.60
N TRP A 37 3.34 -18.45 -1.87
CA TRP A 37 4.77 -18.40 -2.16
C TRP A 37 5.57 -18.13 -0.90
N ASP A 38 6.32 -19.13 -0.43
CA ASP A 38 7.37 -18.91 0.55
C ASP A 38 8.55 -18.20 -0.13
N MET A 39 8.79 -16.95 0.26
CA MET A 39 9.87 -16.14 -0.28
C MET A 39 11.22 -16.41 0.39
N LYS A 40 11.33 -17.40 1.30
CA LYS A 40 12.55 -17.64 2.06
C LYS A 40 13.73 -17.97 1.14
N ASP A 41 13.58 -18.97 0.25
CA ASP A 41 14.63 -19.36 -0.69
C ASP A 41 15.04 -18.21 -1.61
N PHE A 42 14.08 -17.40 -2.06
CA PHE A 42 14.33 -16.18 -2.85
C PHE A 42 15.18 -15.17 -2.05
N SER A 43 14.80 -14.93 -0.80
CA SER A 43 15.48 -13.97 0.08
C SER A 43 16.87 -14.44 0.46
N GLU A 44 17.05 -15.73 0.78
CA GLU A 44 18.35 -16.35 1.08
C GLU A 44 19.29 -16.32 -0.14
N PHE A 45 18.75 -16.58 -1.34
CA PHE A 45 19.54 -16.48 -2.57
C PHE A 45 20.11 -15.08 -2.74
N ILE A 46 19.25 -14.04 -2.66
CA ILE A 46 19.68 -12.65 -2.80
C ILE A 46 20.69 -12.27 -1.70
N LEU A 47 20.47 -12.68 -0.46
CA LEU A 47 21.36 -12.40 0.67
C LEU A 47 22.74 -13.03 0.48
N GLY A 48 22.80 -14.23 -0.12
CA GLY A 48 24.02 -15.02 -0.33
C GLY A 48 24.80 -14.66 -1.60
N HIS A 49 24.23 -13.89 -2.52
CA HIS A 49 24.82 -13.59 -3.83
C HIS A 49 25.13 -12.10 -3.99
N LYS A 50 25.96 -11.78 -4.97
CA LYS A 50 26.33 -10.40 -5.32
C LYS A 50 25.59 -9.94 -6.57
N HIS A 51 25.43 -8.62 -6.71
CA HIS A 51 24.78 -7.99 -7.87
C HIS A 51 25.39 -8.36 -9.24
N THR A 52 26.63 -8.85 -9.27
CA THR A 52 27.29 -9.29 -10.51
C THR A 52 26.83 -10.66 -11.00
N GLU A 53 26.13 -11.44 -10.19
CA GLU A 53 25.75 -12.83 -10.47
C GLU A 53 24.33 -12.95 -11.05
N LEU A 54 23.51 -11.94 -10.86
CA LEU A 54 22.13 -11.90 -11.35
C LEU A 54 21.79 -10.49 -11.85
N ASN A 55 21.26 -10.38 -13.06
CA ASN A 55 20.69 -9.14 -13.53
C ASN A 55 19.35 -8.89 -12.83
N THR A 56 19.27 -7.84 -12.01
CA THR A 56 18.08 -7.46 -11.26
C THR A 56 17.28 -6.33 -11.89
N ALA A 57 17.78 -5.69 -12.93
CA ALA A 57 17.07 -4.65 -13.66
C ALA A 57 15.90 -5.25 -14.46
N VAL A 58 14.68 -4.81 -14.16
CA VAL A 58 13.43 -5.26 -14.79
C VAL A 58 12.78 -4.10 -15.54
N PRO A 59 12.68 -4.18 -16.88
CA PRO A 59 11.99 -3.16 -17.66
C PRO A 59 10.48 -3.09 -17.32
N LEU A 60 9.97 -1.89 -17.08
CA LEU A 60 8.57 -1.58 -16.80
C LEU A 60 8.06 -0.46 -17.72
N GLY A 61 8.08 -0.71 -19.02
CA GLY A 61 7.81 0.30 -20.03
C GLY A 61 8.96 1.31 -20.16
N ASP A 62 8.70 2.59 -19.88
CA ASP A 62 9.72 3.66 -19.90
C ASP A 62 10.54 3.75 -18.59
N GLU A 63 10.25 2.91 -17.61
CA GLU A 63 10.90 2.89 -16.31
C GLU A 63 11.61 1.54 -16.10
N ILE A 64 12.51 1.47 -15.14
CA ILE A 64 13.23 0.25 -14.77
C ILE A 64 13.06 0.05 -13.27
N ALA A 65 12.59 -1.13 -12.86
CA ALA A 65 12.70 -1.55 -11.48
C ALA A 65 14.04 -2.25 -11.26
N ASP A 66 14.64 -2.07 -10.09
CA ASP A 66 15.87 -2.76 -9.73
C ASP A 66 15.87 -3.17 -8.25
N LEU A 67 16.62 -4.20 -7.92
CA LEU A 67 16.87 -4.62 -6.56
C LEU A 67 18.11 -3.93 -6.02
N GLU A 68 17.95 -3.22 -4.91
CA GLU A 68 19.07 -2.58 -4.22
C GLU A 68 19.82 -3.60 -3.35
N TRP A 69 20.82 -4.25 -3.91
CA TRP A 69 21.58 -5.33 -3.28
C TRP A 69 22.20 -4.95 -1.93
N ASP A 70 22.68 -3.72 -1.80
CA ASP A 70 23.31 -3.20 -0.60
C ASP A 70 22.32 -3.01 0.56
N THR A 71 21.03 -3.08 0.28
CA THR A 71 19.95 -2.95 1.27
C THR A 71 19.44 -4.29 1.80
N MET A 72 19.79 -5.42 1.16
CA MET A 72 19.34 -6.73 1.59
C MET A 72 19.93 -7.12 2.94
N ARG A 73 19.06 -7.44 3.90
CA ARG A 73 19.42 -7.82 5.27
C ARG A 73 18.49 -8.90 5.80
N TYR A 74 19.00 -9.64 6.75
CA TYR A 74 18.25 -10.59 7.56
C TYR A 74 18.36 -10.21 9.03
N ASP A 75 17.22 -10.16 9.71
CA ASP A 75 17.10 -9.91 11.14
C ASP A 75 16.57 -11.16 11.83
N ASP A 76 17.44 -11.86 12.55
CA ASP A 76 17.16 -13.05 13.33
C ASP A 76 17.05 -12.78 14.84
N LYS A 77 17.18 -11.51 15.26
CA LYS A 77 17.08 -11.13 16.67
C LYS A 77 15.75 -11.61 17.25
N GLU A 78 15.79 -12.14 18.44
CA GLU A 78 14.58 -12.54 19.17
C GLU A 78 13.62 -13.44 18.36
N ASP A 79 14.16 -14.26 17.45
CA ASP A 79 13.37 -15.13 16.57
C ASP A 79 12.43 -14.36 15.59
N HIS A 80 12.88 -13.17 15.17
CA HIS A 80 12.11 -12.34 14.27
C HIS A 80 11.90 -12.99 12.91
N ASN A 81 12.95 -13.58 12.31
CA ASN A 81 12.92 -14.19 10.98
C ASN A 81 12.44 -13.23 9.88
N LEU A 82 12.98 -12.00 9.88
CA LEU A 82 12.61 -10.95 8.95
C LEU A 82 13.71 -10.70 7.91
N TYR A 83 13.35 -10.74 6.64
CA TYR A 83 14.19 -10.26 5.55
C TYR A 83 13.70 -8.88 5.13
N TYR A 84 14.62 -7.95 4.83
CA TYR A 84 14.21 -6.67 4.25
C TYR A 84 15.18 -6.20 3.18
N PHE A 85 14.64 -5.53 2.17
CA PHE A 85 15.36 -4.99 1.04
C PHE A 85 14.57 -3.87 0.37
N GLN A 86 15.23 -3.10 -0.49
CA GLN A 86 14.57 -2.08 -1.29
C GLN A 86 14.49 -2.51 -2.76
N LEU A 87 13.37 -2.16 -3.38
CA LEU A 87 13.24 -2.09 -4.82
C LEU A 87 13.21 -0.62 -5.23
N SER A 88 13.98 -0.25 -6.24
CA SER A 88 13.96 1.06 -6.84
C SER A 88 13.06 1.09 -8.08
N LYS A 89 12.52 2.27 -8.34
CA LYS A 89 11.90 2.66 -9.59
C LYS A 89 12.78 3.71 -10.22
N ASN A 90 13.48 3.36 -11.27
CA ASN A 90 14.50 4.15 -11.92
C ASN A 90 13.95 4.79 -13.19
N ARG A 91 14.12 6.11 -13.34
CA ARG A 91 13.67 6.84 -14.51
C ARG A 91 14.80 7.65 -15.13
N SER A 92 14.86 7.63 -16.46
CA SER A 92 15.74 8.47 -17.27
C SER A 92 15.01 9.65 -17.91
N LYS A 93 13.66 9.64 -17.86
CA LYS A 93 12.81 10.71 -18.42
C LYS A 93 12.16 11.53 -17.30
N ASP A 94 11.73 12.76 -17.64
CA ASP A 94 11.07 13.67 -16.71
C ASP A 94 11.87 13.94 -15.42
N ILE A 95 13.19 14.10 -15.60
CA ILE A 95 14.13 14.34 -14.51
C ILE A 95 13.85 15.72 -13.89
N PRO A 96 13.70 15.82 -12.57
CA PRO A 96 13.49 17.09 -11.90
C PRO A 96 14.72 18.00 -12.03
N SER A 97 14.49 19.32 -12.09
CA SER A 97 15.59 20.29 -12.11
C SER A 97 16.02 20.68 -10.70
N LYS A 98 17.31 20.90 -10.50
CA LYS A 98 17.83 21.57 -9.29
C LYS A 98 17.69 23.11 -9.45
N LYS A 99 17.29 23.79 -8.37
CA LYS A 99 17.12 25.25 -8.38
C LYS A 99 17.61 25.88 -7.09
N LYS A 100 18.38 26.97 -7.20
CA LYS A 100 18.64 27.90 -6.12
C LYS A 100 17.57 28.98 -6.15
N LEU A 101 17.03 29.38 -4.99
CA LEU A 101 16.02 30.45 -4.92
C LEU A 101 16.56 31.74 -5.59
N ASN A 102 15.70 32.38 -6.37
CA ASN A 102 16.01 33.59 -7.15
C ASN A 102 17.08 33.42 -8.26
N HIS A 103 17.36 32.20 -8.69
CA HIS A 103 18.23 31.88 -9.83
C HIS A 103 17.49 30.99 -10.82
N ASP A 104 18.03 30.83 -12.02
CA ASP A 104 17.48 29.93 -13.02
C ASP A 104 17.57 28.46 -12.57
N LYS A 105 16.65 27.65 -13.08
CA LYS A 105 16.70 26.19 -12.90
C LYS A 105 17.87 25.62 -13.71
N ARG A 106 18.47 24.53 -13.20
CA ARG A 106 19.52 23.78 -13.88
C ARG A 106 19.09 22.32 -13.98
N ALA A 107 19.47 21.67 -15.06
CA ALA A 107 19.33 20.22 -15.17
C ALA A 107 20.12 19.50 -14.06
N ILE A 108 19.66 18.32 -13.70
CA ILE A 108 20.49 17.32 -13.03
C ILE A 108 21.15 16.57 -14.19
N GLU A 109 22.45 16.71 -14.33
CA GLU A 109 23.24 15.98 -15.31
C GLU A 109 23.35 14.54 -14.81
N LEU A 110 22.99 13.59 -15.64
CA LEU A 110 23.12 12.15 -15.43
C LEU A 110 24.02 11.60 -16.52
N GLU A 111 24.85 10.63 -16.19
CA GLU A 111 25.59 9.84 -17.16
C GLU A 111 24.62 8.84 -17.84
N ASP A 112 25.08 8.17 -18.91
CA ASP A 112 24.20 7.32 -19.74
C ASP A 112 23.59 6.12 -18.98
N ASP A 113 24.23 5.69 -17.88
CA ASP A 113 23.83 4.60 -17.00
C ASP A 113 23.29 5.07 -15.63
N GLU A 114 23.14 6.39 -15.43
CA GLU A 114 22.60 6.95 -14.22
C GLU A 114 21.09 7.21 -14.31
N TYR A 115 20.39 7.03 -13.21
CA TYR A 115 18.95 7.19 -13.09
C TYR A 115 18.57 7.95 -11.83
N ILE A 116 17.39 8.53 -11.81
CA ILE A 116 16.76 9.03 -10.58
C ILE A 116 15.87 7.93 -10.01
N GLY A 117 16.27 7.39 -8.87
CA GLY A 117 15.57 6.29 -8.20
C GLY A 117 14.62 6.74 -7.10
N GLU A 118 13.45 6.12 -7.04
CA GLU A 118 12.49 6.18 -5.94
C GLU A 118 12.34 4.79 -5.34
N PHE A 119 12.35 4.67 -4.02
CA PHE A 119 12.54 3.40 -3.34
C PHE A 119 11.30 2.96 -2.55
N ASN A 120 10.99 1.67 -2.60
CA ASN A 120 10.04 1.00 -1.73
C ASN A 120 10.80 0.01 -0.84
N LEU A 121 10.63 0.10 0.49
CA LEU A 121 11.12 -0.94 1.39
C LEU A 121 10.12 -2.11 1.42
N LEU A 122 10.62 -3.31 1.26
CA LEU A 122 9.91 -4.56 1.43
C LEU A 122 10.46 -5.25 2.68
N VAL A 123 9.55 -5.76 3.54
CA VAL A 123 9.90 -6.55 4.73
C VAL A 123 9.13 -7.85 4.66
N TYR A 124 9.84 -8.95 4.52
CA TYR A 124 9.26 -10.29 4.47
C TYR A 124 9.43 -11.02 5.80
N ASP A 125 8.32 -11.40 6.40
CA ASP A 125 8.26 -12.23 7.60
C ASP A 125 8.18 -13.71 7.20
N ALA A 126 9.33 -14.39 7.25
CA ALA A 126 9.42 -15.80 6.86
C ALA A 126 8.68 -16.74 7.83
N LYS A 127 8.45 -16.31 9.09
CA LYS A 127 7.73 -17.11 10.09
C LYS A 127 6.23 -17.21 9.77
N TYR A 128 5.65 -16.17 9.17
CA TYR A 128 4.21 -16.10 8.91
C TYR A 128 3.87 -15.87 7.43
N ASN A 129 4.87 -15.94 6.55
CA ASN A 129 4.72 -15.72 5.12
C ASN A 129 3.95 -14.43 4.80
N ILE A 130 4.38 -13.31 5.38
CA ILE A 130 3.76 -11.99 5.22
C ILE A 130 4.76 -11.04 4.59
N LEU A 131 4.37 -10.36 3.54
CA LEU A 131 5.15 -9.30 2.91
C LEU A 131 4.56 -7.93 3.27
N CYS A 132 5.35 -7.11 3.94
CA CYS A 132 5.03 -5.73 4.26
C CYS A 132 5.71 -4.81 3.26
N VAL A 133 4.95 -3.98 2.55
CA VAL A 133 5.45 -3.09 1.50
C VAL A 133 5.24 -1.64 1.88
N GLN A 134 6.33 -0.87 1.93
CA GLN A 134 6.27 0.58 2.07
C GLN A 134 5.57 1.20 0.85
N SER A 135 4.52 1.97 1.09
CA SER A 135 3.87 2.76 0.03
C SER A 135 4.69 4.02 -0.25
N ASN A 136 5.14 4.16 -1.49
CA ASN A 136 5.76 5.38 -2.00
C ASN A 136 5.02 5.82 -3.26
N TYR A 137 4.47 7.05 -3.24
CA TYR A 137 3.67 7.57 -4.36
C TYR A 137 4.47 7.63 -5.67
N TYR A 138 5.76 7.94 -5.58
CA TYR A 138 6.66 8.03 -6.75
C TYR A 138 7.39 6.72 -7.06
N GLY A 139 7.37 5.75 -6.12
CA GLY A 139 8.00 4.45 -6.27
C GLY A 139 7.15 3.46 -7.08
N LEU A 140 7.46 2.18 -6.94
CA LEU A 140 6.73 1.10 -7.60
C LEU A 140 5.31 0.95 -7.04
N SER A 141 4.35 0.76 -7.93
CA SER A 141 3.00 0.30 -7.57
C SER A 141 3.04 -1.18 -7.15
N THR A 142 1.99 -1.67 -6.49
CA THR A 142 1.88 -3.10 -6.12
C THR A 142 2.05 -4.00 -7.35
N HIS A 143 1.36 -3.69 -8.46
CA HIS A 143 1.47 -4.47 -9.70
C HIS A 143 2.88 -4.45 -10.30
N GLN A 144 3.59 -3.33 -10.25
CA GLN A 144 4.99 -3.25 -10.69
C GLN A 144 5.91 -4.07 -9.78
N ILE A 145 5.65 -4.12 -8.47
CA ILE A 145 6.37 -4.99 -7.53
C ILE A 145 6.10 -6.47 -7.84
N GLU A 146 4.85 -6.86 -8.10
CA GLU A 146 4.49 -8.21 -8.52
C GLU A 146 5.23 -8.64 -9.79
N THR A 147 5.24 -7.77 -10.80
CA THR A 147 5.98 -8.01 -12.06
C THR A 147 7.47 -8.16 -11.80
N THR A 148 8.06 -7.28 -11.00
CA THR A 148 9.48 -7.30 -10.66
C THR A 148 9.85 -8.59 -9.92
N LEU A 149 9.09 -8.95 -8.88
CA LEU A 149 9.33 -10.17 -8.11
C LEU A 149 9.14 -11.44 -8.98
N SER A 150 8.18 -11.46 -9.90
CA SER A 150 7.97 -12.56 -10.83
C SER A 150 9.21 -12.80 -11.71
N ILE A 151 9.72 -11.73 -12.32
CA ILE A 151 10.88 -11.82 -13.21
C ILE A 151 12.15 -12.18 -12.42
N LEU A 152 12.37 -11.57 -11.26
CA LEU A 152 13.52 -11.89 -10.41
C LEU A 152 13.48 -13.35 -9.96
N ARG A 153 12.30 -13.84 -9.53
CA ARG A 153 12.11 -15.25 -9.15
C ARG A 153 12.45 -16.20 -10.28
N GLN A 154 11.98 -15.92 -11.49
CA GLN A 154 12.30 -16.75 -12.67
C GLN A 154 13.81 -16.76 -12.94
N ARG A 155 14.48 -15.60 -12.97
CA ARG A 155 15.93 -15.51 -13.18
C ARG A 155 16.73 -16.27 -12.13
N ILE A 156 16.29 -16.22 -10.85
CA ILE A 156 16.91 -17.01 -9.77
C ILE A 156 16.76 -18.50 -10.03
N LYS A 157 15.56 -18.95 -10.42
CA LYS A 157 15.31 -20.36 -10.76
C LYS A 157 16.15 -20.82 -11.96
N ASP A 158 16.28 -19.99 -12.97
CA ASP A 158 17.13 -20.27 -14.13
C ASP A 158 18.61 -20.44 -13.71
N THR A 159 19.09 -19.54 -12.85
CA THR A 159 20.46 -19.62 -12.30
C THR A 159 20.68 -20.91 -11.49
N GLN A 160 19.65 -21.38 -10.80
CA GLN A 160 19.69 -22.63 -10.02
C GLN A 160 19.47 -23.90 -10.86
N GLY A 161 19.24 -23.77 -12.17
CA GLY A 161 18.88 -24.90 -13.05
C GLY A 161 17.49 -25.48 -12.80
N LYS A 162 16.59 -24.71 -12.17
CA LYS A 162 15.19 -25.06 -11.84
C LYS A 162 14.20 -24.26 -12.67
N SER A 163 14.50 -24.03 -13.95
CA SER A 163 13.68 -23.19 -14.83
C SER A 163 12.24 -23.70 -14.97
N GLU A 164 11.29 -22.77 -15.03
CA GLU A 164 9.86 -23.03 -15.28
C GLU A 164 9.49 -22.68 -16.74
N ASN A 165 10.35 -23.02 -17.72
CA ASN A 165 10.23 -22.59 -19.12
C ASN A 165 8.88 -22.87 -19.77
N ASP A 166 8.20 -23.96 -19.39
CA ASP A 166 6.93 -24.37 -20.01
C ASP A 166 5.72 -23.69 -19.40
N ASN A 167 5.80 -23.26 -18.13
CA ASN A 167 4.69 -22.60 -17.44
C ASN A 167 5.21 -21.74 -16.27
N PRO A 168 5.71 -20.53 -16.54
CA PRO A 168 6.22 -19.66 -15.50
C PRO A 168 5.07 -19.11 -14.63
N LYS A 169 5.13 -19.36 -13.32
CA LYS A 169 4.18 -18.81 -12.36
C LYS A 169 4.50 -17.36 -12.04
N GLY A 170 3.48 -16.50 -12.10
CA GLY A 170 3.56 -15.10 -11.71
C GLY A 170 3.38 -14.91 -10.20
N VAL A 171 4.00 -13.86 -9.65
CA VAL A 171 3.79 -13.45 -8.26
C VAL A 171 2.59 -12.53 -8.17
N VAL A 172 1.70 -12.82 -7.23
CA VAL A 172 0.55 -12.00 -6.85
C VAL A 172 0.64 -11.67 -5.36
N LEU A 173 0.40 -10.44 -5.00
CA LEU A 173 0.40 -9.96 -3.63
C LEU A 173 -1.04 -9.80 -3.14
N GLU A 174 -1.58 -10.85 -2.50
CA GLU A 174 -2.92 -10.82 -1.93
C GLU A 174 -2.96 -9.91 -0.71
N PRO A 175 -3.74 -8.81 -0.72
CA PRO A 175 -3.79 -7.88 0.40
C PRO A 175 -4.49 -8.51 1.61
N LEU A 176 -3.92 -8.38 2.80
CA LEU A 176 -4.59 -8.75 4.04
C LEU A 176 -5.76 -7.79 4.30
N ILE A 177 -6.96 -8.36 4.44
CA ILE A 177 -8.20 -7.61 4.64
C ILE A 177 -8.57 -7.56 6.12
N ASP A 178 -8.70 -6.36 6.65
CA ASP A 178 -9.05 -6.09 8.04
C ASP A 178 -10.48 -5.56 8.16
N THR A 179 -11.44 -6.45 8.18
CA THR A 179 -12.87 -6.09 8.30
C THR A 179 -13.21 -5.32 9.57
N SER A 180 -12.38 -5.41 10.63
CA SER A 180 -12.59 -4.63 11.85
C SER A 180 -12.50 -3.11 11.62
N GLN A 181 -11.89 -2.68 10.54
CA GLN A 181 -11.85 -1.26 10.16
C GLN A 181 -13.23 -0.71 9.83
N ILE A 182 -14.14 -1.54 9.31
CA ILE A 182 -15.53 -1.13 9.03
C ILE A 182 -16.21 -0.69 10.32
N ASP A 183 -16.13 -1.52 11.37
CA ASP A 183 -16.71 -1.21 12.67
C ASP A 183 -16.02 -0.02 13.34
N ASN A 184 -14.71 0.12 13.16
CA ASN A 184 -13.97 1.26 13.67
C ASN A 184 -14.44 2.56 12.99
N VAL A 185 -14.57 2.57 11.66
CA VAL A 185 -15.07 3.74 10.91
C VAL A 185 -16.50 4.10 11.33
N LYS A 186 -17.39 3.11 11.54
CA LYS A 186 -18.76 3.37 12.03
C LYS A 186 -18.78 4.04 13.41
N LYS A 187 -17.74 3.86 14.24
CA LYS A 187 -17.60 4.49 15.56
C LYS A 187 -17.00 5.90 15.51
N HIS A 188 -16.47 6.32 14.36
CA HIS A 188 -15.84 7.64 14.23
C HIS A 188 -16.87 8.77 14.48
N SER A 189 -16.37 9.88 15.01
CA SER A 189 -17.21 11.05 15.35
C SER A 189 -17.26 12.12 14.26
N ILE A 190 -16.29 12.09 13.33
CA ILE A 190 -16.17 13.12 12.28
C ILE A 190 -15.95 12.45 10.93
N TYR A 191 -16.87 12.67 9.99
CA TYR A 191 -16.79 12.22 8.61
C TYR A 191 -16.57 13.41 7.69
N ARG A 192 -15.46 13.41 6.97
CA ARG A 192 -15.06 14.55 6.14
C ARG A 192 -15.39 14.37 4.68
N ARG A 193 -15.37 13.11 4.20
CA ARG A 193 -15.59 12.79 2.79
C ARG A 193 -16.06 11.35 2.66
N ILE A 194 -16.98 11.13 1.74
CA ILE A 194 -17.40 9.81 1.26
C ILE A 194 -17.34 9.85 -0.26
N VAL A 195 -16.79 8.82 -0.85
CA VAL A 195 -16.82 8.59 -2.30
C VAL A 195 -17.39 7.20 -2.53
N VAL A 196 -18.48 7.10 -3.24
CA VAL A 196 -19.07 5.83 -3.69
C VAL A 196 -19.00 5.80 -5.21
N LYS A 197 -18.44 4.73 -5.75
CA LYS A 197 -18.38 4.49 -7.20
C LYS A 197 -19.02 3.14 -7.48
N GLY A 198 -19.67 3.01 -8.62
CA GLY A 198 -20.28 1.75 -9.04
C GLY A 198 -20.93 1.87 -10.40
N SER A 199 -21.47 0.75 -10.87
CA SER A 199 -22.33 0.72 -12.04
C SER A 199 -23.80 0.71 -11.63
N ASP A 200 -24.66 1.26 -12.46
CA ASP A 200 -26.04 1.58 -12.19
C ASP A 200 -26.91 0.32 -12.00
N TYR A 201 -26.59 -0.78 -12.65
CA TYR A 201 -27.41 -1.98 -12.73
C TYR A 201 -27.79 -2.62 -11.39
N ASN A 202 -26.99 -2.44 -10.37
CA ASN A 202 -27.13 -3.18 -9.11
C ASN A 202 -27.78 -2.37 -7.97
N PHE A 203 -27.80 -1.04 -8.09
CA PHE A 203 -28.40 -0.17 -7.07
C PHE A 203 -29.91 -0.04 -7.21
N ALA A 204 -30.47 -0.27 -8.40
CA ALA A 204 -31.91 -0.17 -8.67
C ALA A 204 -32.75 -1.30 -8.06
N ALA A 205 -32.12 -2.43 -7.72
CA ALA A 205 -32.80 -3.66 -7.34
C ALA A 205 -33.21 -3.75 -5.86
N SER A 206 -32.75 -2.83 -5.00
CA SER A 206 -33.02 -2.89 -3.55
C SER A 206 -34.20 -2.02 -3.14
N ASP A 207 -35.38 -2.62 -3.02
CA ASP A 207 -36.60 -1.95 -2.50
C ASP A 207 -36.46 -1.48 -1.04
N THR A 208 -35.52 -2.02 -0.28
CA THR A 208 -35.35 -1.78 1.15
C THR A 208 -34.84 -0.37 1.46
N TYR A 209 -34.19 0.30 0.52
CA TYR A 209 -33.51 1.58 0.74
C TYR A 209 -34.01 2.75 -0.09
N LYS A 210 -35.23 2.65 -0.63
CA LYS A 210 -35.84 3.67 -1.54
C LYS A 210 -35.77 5.12 -1.04
N ASN A 211 -35.66 5.35 0.25
CA ASN A 211 -35.64 6.68 0.86
C ASN A 211 -34.26 7.20 1.26
N ASN A 212 -33.19 6.41 1.04
CA ASN A 212 -31.83 6.81 1.37
C ASN A 212 -31.33 7.90 0.42
N PRO A 213 -30.55 8.90 0.90
CA PRO A 213 -29.96 9.94 0.06
C PRO A 213 -29.14 9.43 -1.12
N LEU A 214 -28.44 8.30 -0.96
CA LEU A 214 -27.63 7.68 -2.03
C LEU A 214 -28.53 7.15 -3.14
N ASN A 215 -29.58 6.37 -2.81
CA ASN A 215 -30.54 5.84 -3.78
C ASN A 215 -31.27 6.94 -4.54
N LYS A 216 -31.65 8.04 -3.86
CA LYS A 216 -32.27 9.20 -4.53
C LYS A 216 -31.31 9.84 -5.54
N ALA A 217 -30.03 9.97 -5.19
CA ALA A 217 -29.01 10.49 -6.11
C ALA A 217 -28.81 9.58 -7.31
N ILE A 218 -28.73 8.26 -7.10
CA ILE A 218 -28.54 7.25 -8.16
C ILE A 218 -29.76 7.17 -9.07
N SER A 219 -30.98 7.18 -8.51
CA SER A 219 -32.23 7.18 -9.32
C SER A 219 -32.32 8.37 -10.25
N ASN A 220 -31.83 9.54 -9.81
CA ASN A 220 -31.75 10.72 -10.67
C ASN A 220 -30.73 10.57 -11.79
N LEU A 221 -29.61 9.86 -11.54
CA LEU A 221 -28.59 9.59 -12.54
C LEU A 221 -29.07 8.55 -13.57
N GLN A 222 -29.86 7.56 -13.17
CA GLN A 222 -30.48 6.57 -14.04
C GLN A 222 -31.38 7.23 -15.10
N ALA A 223 -32.10 8.28 -14.74
CA ALA A 223 -32.94 9.04 -15.68
C ALA A 223 -32.12 9.69 -16.82
N ILE A 224 -30.80 9.83 -16.66
CA ILE A 224 -29.89 10.38 -17.67
C ILE A 224 -29.29 9.26 -18.53
N GLY A 225 -29.52 7.97 -18.21
CA GLY A 225 -29.00 6.81 -18.96
C GLY A 225 -27.51 6.51 -18.69
N GLY A 226 -26.99 6.95 -17.55
CA GLY A 226 -25.59 6.67 -17.15
C GLY A 226 -25.43 5.25 -16.65
N VAL A 227 -24.37 4.55 -17.07
CA VAL A 227 -24.06 3.17 -16.66
C VAL A 227 -23.14 3.13 -15.45
N ASN A 228 -22.21 4.08 -15.34
CA ASN A 228 -21.26 4.19 -14.24
C ASN A 228 -21.47 5.52 -13.49
N PHE A 229 -21.34 5.49 -12.18
CA PHE A 229 -21.45 6.70 -11.36
C PHE A 229 -20.27 6.84 -10.38
N SER A 230 -20.00 8.09 -10.01
CA SER A 230 -19.12 8.44 -8.89
C SER A 230 -19.79 9.56 -8.10
N ILE A 231 -20.19 9.27 -6.88
CA ILE A 231 -20.81 10.23 -5.97
C ILE A 231 -19.81 10.60 -4.89
N GLU A 232 -19.50 11.88 -4.78
CA GLU A 232 -18.64 12.41 -3.73
C GLU A 232 -19.42 13.38 -2.85
N LEU A 233 -19.42 13.14 -1.55
CA LEU A 233 -19.90 14.03 -0.52
C LEU A 233 -18.73 14.47 0.35
N SER A 234 -18.46 15.76 0.44
CA SER A 234 -17.34 16.27 1.23
C SER A 234 -17.67 17.53 1.99
N MET A 235 -17.01 17.71 3.12
CA MET A 235 -17.08 18.96 3.91
C MET A 235 -16.17 20.07 3.35
N ALA A 236 -15.48 19.78 2.24
CA ALA A 236 -14.60 20.72 1.54
C ALA A 236 -13.69 21.55 2.50
N ARG A 237 -13.81 22.88 2.45
CA ARG A 237 -12.97 23.81 3.22
C ARG A 237 -13.53 24.16 4.60
N GLU A 238 -14.58 23.51 5.04
CA GLU A 238 -15.16 23.74 6.37
C GLU A 238 -14.18 23.40 7.51
N LYS A 239 -14.44 23.96 8.70
CA LYS A 239 -13.62 23.73 9.90
C LYS A 239 -13.40 22.23 10.13
N LYS A 240 -12.22 21.86 10.62
CA LYS A 240 -11.81 20.45 10.82
C LYS A 240 -12.72 19.68 11.78
N SER A 241 -13.42 20.36 12.68
CA SER A 241 -14.40 19.79 13.61
C SER A 241 -15.76 19.50 12.98
N LYS A 242 -16.07 20.08 11.82
CA LYS A 242 -17.36 19.82 11.15
C LYS A 242 -17.37 18.45 10.48
N SER A 243 -18.56 17.82 10.49
CA SER A 243 -18.80 16.46 10.01
C SER A 243 -20.01 16.41 9.07
N LEU A 244 -19.99 15.49 8.11
CA LEU A 244 -21.20 14.99 7.48
C LEU A 244 -22.12 14.41 8.58
N LYS A 245 -23.43 14.35 8.35
CA LYS A 245 -24.39 13.78 9.31
C LYS A 245 -24.08 12.30 9.54
N LYS A 246 -23.73 11.96 10.79
CA LYS A 246 -23.22 10.63 11.17
C LYS A 246 -24.21 9.52 10.84
N GLU A 247 -25.47 9.75 11.13
CA GLU A 247 -26.56 8.79 10.92
C GLU A 247 -26.65 8.44 9.44
N ASN A 248 -26.73 9.44 8.57
CA ASN A 248 -26.82 9.24 7.13
C ASN A 248 -25.56 8.55 6.55
N VAL A 249 -24.37 8.87 7.10
CA VAL A 249 -23.12 8.19 6.69
C VAL A 249 -23.15 6.71 7.04
N ARG A 250 -23.60 6.36 8.25
CA ARG A 250 -23.72 4.96 8.70
C ARG A 250 -24.76 4.19 7.89
N GLU A 251 -25.86 4.82 7.53
CA GLU A 251 -26.86 4.25 6.64
C GLU A 251 -26.26 3.93 5.27
N ILE A 252 -25.54 4.88 4.65
CA ILE A 252 -24.87 4.68 3.37
C ILE A 252 -23.83 3.55 3.47
N ILE A 253 -23.05 3.47 4.56
CA ILE A 253 -22.09 2.37 4.78
C ILE A 253 -22.80 1.01 4.78
N ASN A 254 -23.90 0.89 5.55
CA ASN A 254 -24.64 -0.36 5.67
C ASN A 254 -25.24 -0.77 4.32
N GLU A 255 -25.83 0.18 3.61
CA GLU A 255 -26.42 -0.04 2.29
C GLU A 255 -25.40 -0.58 1.28
N VAL A 256 -24.25 0.09 1.18
CA VAL A 256 -23.19 -0.33 0.25
C VAL A 256 -22.62 -1.71 0.62
N LEU A 257 -22.48 -2.03 1.91
CA LEU A 257 -22.01 -3.35 2.36
C LEU A 257 -23.03 -4.45 2.06
N GLU A 258 -24.34 -4.17 2.18
CA GLU A 258 -25.38 -5.15 1.84
C GLU A 258 -25.50 -5.38 0.33
N LEU A 259 -25.39 -4.32 -0.46
CA LEU A 259 -25.36 -4.44 -1.92
C LEU A 259 -24.23 -5.39 -2.38
N ARG A 260 -23.04 -5.25 -1.80
CA ARG A 260 -21.91 -6.12 -2.12
C ARG A 260 -22.15 -7.59 -1.73
N LYS A 261 -22.85 -7.84 -0.61
CA LYS A 261 -23.16 -9.23 -0.21
C LYS A 261 -24.12 -9.93 -1.16
N ASN A 262 -24.99 -9.18 -1.79
CA ASN A 262 -26.12 -9.71 -2.58
C ASN A 262 -25.85 -9.70 -4.09
N SER A 263 -24.75 -9.12 -4.54
CA SER A 263 -24.42 -9.04 -5.96
C SER A 263 -22.90 -8.96 -6.16
N ASP A 264 -22.44 -9.53 -7.27
CA ASP A 264 -21.06 -9.40 -7.79
C ASP A 264 -20.79 -8.00 -8.36
N SER A 265 -21.37 -6.97 -7.74
CA SER A 265 -21.31 -5.61 -8.24
C SER A 265 -19.95 -4.97 -8.03
N ASP A 266 -19.42 -4.33 -9.06
CA ASP A 266 -18.20 -3.53 -9.02
C ASP A 266 -18.50 -2.18 -8.34
N VAL A 267 -18.61 -2.23 -7.00
CA VAL A 267 -18.86 -1.06 -6.15
C VAL A 267 -17.62 -0.79 -5.31
N SER A 268 -17.22 0.46 -5.19
CA SER A 268 -16.17 0.89 -4.26
C SER A 268 -16.67 2.00 -3.35
N MET A 269 -16.19 2.01 -2.09
CA MET A 269 -16.54 3.04 -1.12
C MET A 269 -15.30 3.47 -0.32
N ASN A 270 -14.94 4.74 -0.46
CA ASN A 270 -13.84 5.34 0.27
C ASN A 270 -14.36 6.38 1.26
N ILE A 271 -13.91 6.31 2.50
CA ILE A 271 -14.29 7.25 3.55
C ILE A 271 -13.04 7.93 4.12
N ALA A 272 -13.14 9.26 4.26
CA ALA A 272 -12.19 10.05 5.03
C ALA A 272 -12.86 10.47 6.35
N SER A 273 -12.37 9.97 7.47
CA SER A 273 -12.98 10.17 8.78
C SER A 273 -11.94 10.31 9.89
N LYS A 274 -12.40 10.73 11.09
CA LYS A 274 -11.59 10.83 12.29
C LYS A 274 -12.33 10.23 13.47
N LYS A 275 -11.61 9.62 14.39
CA LYS A 275 -12.16 9.15 15.65
C LYS A 275 -12.50 10.34 16.56
N GLN A 276 -11.57 11.28 16.72
CA GLN A 276 -11.72 12.52 17.49
C GLN A 276 -11.22 13.72 16.68
N GLU A 277 -11.46 14.95 17.15
CA GLU A 277 -11.10 16.18 16.45
C GLU A 277 -9.59 16.36 16.26
N GLU A 278 -8.80 15.95 17.23
CA GLU A 278 -7.36 16.07 17.27
C GLU A 278 -6.66 15.04 16.38
N ASP A 279 -7.36 13.96 16.03
CA ASP A 279 -6.78 12.86 15.25
C ASP A 279 -6.49 13.27 13.80
N SER A 280 -5.58 12.55 13.17
CA SER A 280 -5.39 12.63 11.73
C SER A 280 -6.60 12.05 10.99
N ILE A 281 -6.79 12.47 9.74
CA ILE A 281 -7.83 11.88 8.89
C ILE A 281 -7.36 10.51 8.44
N ASP A 282 -8.20 9.50 8.68
CA ASP A 282 -8.03 8.15 8.16
C ASP A 282 -8.79 8.01 6.85
N PHE A 283 -8.11 7.47 5.83
CA PHE A 283 -8.70 7.15 4.53
C PHE A 283 -8.84 5.63 4.44
N VAL A 284 -10.07 5.16 4.39
CA VAL A 284 -10.37 3.71 4.37
C VAL A 284 -11.22 3.37 3.17
N ASN A 285 -10.78 2.37 2.38
CA ASN A 285 -11.65 1.69 1.42
C ASN A 285 -12.45 0.65 2.21
N LEU A 286 -13.75 0.87 2.38
CA LEU A 286 -14.58 0.02 3.23
C LEU A 286 -14.97 -1.31 2.58
N LEU A 287 -14.86 -1.44 1.27
CA LEU A 287 -15.18 -2.70 0.58
C LEU A 287 -13.95 -3.61 0.50
N GLU A 288 -12.77 -3.04 0.57
CA GLU A 288 -11.50 -3.74 0.71
C GLU A 288 -10.65 -3.06 1.78
N PRO A 289 -11.02 -3.18 3.06
CA PRO A 289 -10.30 -2.52 4.14
C PRO A 289 -8.95 -3.20 4.37
N ARG A 290 -7.98 -2.85 3.53
CA ARG A 290 -6.63 -3.43 3.57
C ARG A 290 -5.96 -3.14 4.90
N LEU A 291 -5.30 -4.15 5.45
CA LEU A 291 -4.46 -3.96 6.63
C LEU A 291 -3.32 -3.00 6.30
N THR A 292 -3.20 -1.94 7.08
CA THR A 292 -2.13 -0.95 6.90
C THR A 292 -1.62 -0.42 8.23
N SER A 293 -0.36 0.00 8.26
CA SER A 293 0.20 0.76 9.37
C SER A 293 0.91 2.02 8.88
N THR A 294 1.14 2.95 9.78
CA THR A 294 1.86 4.19 9.49
C THR A 294 2.88 4.46 10.57
N ILE A 295 4.12 4.72 10.17
CA ILE A 295 5.20 5.18 11.04
C ILE A 295 5.45 6.67 10.84
N VAL A 296 5.99 7.32 11.87
CA VAL A 296 6.38 8.73 11.82
C VAL A 296 7.86 8.85 12.10
N MET A 297 8.61 9.37 11.14
CA MET A 297 10.05 9.57 11.25
C MET A 297 10.40 11.04 11.27
N ASN A 298 11.42 11.40 12.07
CA ASN A 298 12.07 12.69 11.95
C ASN A 298 13.18 12.56 10.91
N VAL A 299 13.06 13.27 9.80
CA VAL A 299 14.04 13.23 8.71
C VAL A 299 14.71 14.57 8.56
N GLU A 300 15.99 14.55 8.25
CA GLU A 300 16.70 15.77 7.87
C GLU A 300 16.26 16.20 6.46
N ASN A 301 16.13 17.50 6.28
CA ASN A 301 15.77 18.02 4.96
C ASN A 301 16.90 17.73 3.96
N ARG A 302 16.52 17.36 2.74
CA ARG A 302 17.44 17.13 1.60
C ARG A 302 18.37 15.91 1.76
N THR A 303 18.00 14.94 2.60
CA THR A 303 18.74 13.68 2.74
C THR A 303 17.89 12.50 2.30
N THR A 304 18.55 11.44 1.81
CA THR A 304 17.95 10.14 1.59
C THR A 304 17.80 9.41 2.93
N ILE A 305 16.69 8.71 3.13
CA ILE A 305 16.47 7.93 4.35
C ILE A 305 17.04 6.53 4.12
N ALA A 306 17.96 6.10 4.97
CA ALA A 306 18.53 4.76 4.92
C ALA A 306 17.44 3.69 5.15
N SER A 307 17.51 2.60 4.40
CA SER A 307 16.59 1.46 4.49
C SER A 307 16.51 0.88 5.91
N GLU A 308 17.65 0.73 6.57
CA GLU A 308 17.76 0.26 7.95
C GLU A 308 17.00 1.17 8.92
N SER A 309 17.09 2.49 8.75
CA SER A 309 16.36 3.44 9.59
C SER A 309 14.84 3.31 9.40
N ILE A 310 14.36 3.09 8.17
CA ILE A 310 12.93 2.85 7.90
C ILE A 310 12.50 1.53 8.54
N TYR A 311 13.29 0.45 8.36
CA TYR A 311 13.03 -0.87 8.92
C TYR A 311 12.94 -0.83 10.46
N THR A 312 13.94 -0.24 11.13
CA THR A 312 13.96 -0.13 12.59
C THR A 312 12.73 0.61 13.12
N ASN A 313 12.40 1.78 12.54
CA ASN A 313 11.20 2.51 12.93
C ASN A 313 9.90 1.73 12.64
N PHE A 314 9.83 0.95 11.55
CA PHE A 314 8.70 0.10 11.24
C PHE A 314 8.50 -0.99 12.30
N CYS A 315 9.57 -1.68 12.67
CA CYS A 315 9.52 -2.70 13.71
C CYS A 315 9.12 -2.11 15.07
N GLU A 316 9.81 -1.08 15.53
CA GLU A 316 9.60 -0.48 16.85
C GLU A 316 8.25 0.22 17.01
N GLN A 317 7.77 0.93 15.99
CA GLN A 317 6.54 1.70 16.11
C GLN A 317 5.28 0.88 15.82
N THR A 318 5.38 -0.20 15.00
CA THR A 318 4.18 -0.91 14.52
C THR A 318 4.29 -2.42 14.51
N TYR A 319 5.28 -3.00 13.80
CA TYR A 319 5.26 -4.41 13.46
C TYR A 319 5.54 -5.32 14.66
N LEU A 320 6.59 -5.01 15.43
CA LEU A 320 7.02 -5.76 16.61
C LEU A 320 6.73 -5.01 17.92
N SER A 321 6.11 -3.82 17.85
CA SER A 321 5.93 -2.97 19.02
C SER A 321 5.09 -3.66 20.08
N GLU A 322 5.64 -3.81 21.27
CA GLU A 322 4.88 -4.13 22.47
C GLU A 322 4.03 -2.91 22.86
N ARG A 323 2.73 -3.02 22.66
CA ARG A 323 1.82 -1.95 23.09
C ARG A 323 1.52 -2.12 24.57
N SER A 324 1.80 -1.09 25.33
CA SER A 324 1.53 -1.00 26.79
C SER A 324 0.04 -1.19 27.15
N ASP A 325 -0.88 -1.14 26.18
CA ASP A 325 -2.33 -1.30 26.35
C ASP A 325 -2.82 -2.76 26.14
N GLY A 326 -1.90 -3.72 26.03
CA GLY A 326 -2.23 -5.15 25.83
C GLY A 326 -2.84 -5.48 24.45
N LYS A 327 -2.83 -4.52 23.51
CA LYS A 327 -3.26 -4.77 22.14
C LYS A 327 -2.13 -5.43 21.36
N ASN A 328 -2.48 -6.43 20.56
CA ASN A 328 -1.55 -7.13 19.69
C ASN A 328 -0.85 -6.13 18.77
N ASN A 329 0.44 -6.35 18.51
CA ASN A 329 1.20 -5.62 17.52
C ASN A 329 0.68 -5.92 16.09
N MET A 330 1.22 -5.24 15.08
CA MET A 330 0.76 -5.45 13.70
C MET A 330 1.13 -6.83 13.17
N ARG A 331 2.21 -7.45 13.66
CA ARG A 331 2.60 -8.82 13.33
C ARG A 331 1.53 -9.83 13.73
N ASP A 332 1.06 -9.79 14.99
CA ASP A 332 0.00 -10.66 15.47
C ASP A 332 -1.31 -10.46 14.73
N LYS A 333 -1.63 -9.22 14.40
CA LYS A 333 -2.81 -8.91 13.62
C LYS A 333 -2.72 -9.46 12.20
N ALA A 334 -1.59 -9.27 11.53
CA ALA A 334 -1.35 -9.79 10.20
C ALA A 334 -1.36 -11.32 10.18
N LYS A 335 -0.72 -11.97 11.17
CA LYS A 335 -0.78 -13.44 11.37
C LYS A 335 -2.22 -13.95 11.45
N LYS A 336 -3.07 -13.32 12.26
CA LYS A 336 -4.48 -13.73 12.39
C LYS A 336 -5.25 -13.61 11.09
N LEU A 337 -4.99 -12.55 10.30
CA LEU A 337 -5.68 -12.30 9.05
C LEU A 337 -5.15 -13.16 7.90
N SER A 338 -3.88 -13.59 7.94
CA SER A 338 -3.31 -14.49 6.93
C SER A 338 -3.84 -15.92 7.00
N GLY A 339 -4.59 -16.29 8.08
CA GLY A 339 -5.11 -17.64 8.27
C GLY A 339 -4.03 -18.69 8.57
N ILE A 340 -2.79 -18.27 8.84
CA ILE A 340 -1.72 -19.18 9.24
C ILE A 340 -1.89 -19.47 10.74
N MET A 341 -2.44 -20.64 11.06
CA MET A 341 -2.33 -21.17 12.40
C MET A 341 -0.87 -21.58 12.62
N ALA A 342 -0.25 -21.11 13.69
CA ALA A 342 1.09 -21.60 14.05
C ALA A 342 0.99 -23.12 14.22
N GLU A 343 1.78 -23.86 13.45
CA GLU A 343 2.09 -25.23 13.83
C GLU A 343 2.73 -25.18 15.22
N SER A 344 2.06 -25.82 16.17
CA SER A 344 2.43 -25.90 17.59
C SER A 344 3.64 -26.80 17.78
#